data_d7602690188d6183d67f983d79e2f947
#
_entry.id   d7602690188d6183d67f983d79e2f947
#
_cell.length_a   1.000
_cell.length_b   1.000
_cell.length_c   1.000
_cell.angle_alpha   90.00
_cell.angle_beta   90.00
_cell.angle_gamma   90.00
#
_symmetry.space_group_name_H-M   'P 1'
#
loop_
_entity.id
_entity.type
_entity.pdbx_description
1 polymer ?
#
loop_
_entity_poly.entity_id
_entity_poly.type
_entity_poly.pdbx_seq_one_letter_code
_entity_poly.pdbx_strand_id
1 'polypeptide(L)'
;MEWTRSGKDLFVRLDPEEEIHASLQKLADEIGFNAAAITSGIGRTKNNLYGYMNEQGIYQRRLLEAPSELVSLSGNIARTQ
;
A
#
# COMPACT_ATOMS: atom_id res chain seq x y z
N MET A 1 2.51 -13.23 1.44
CA MET A 1 3.17 -12.16 2.23
C MET A 1 4.11 -12.77 3.24
N GLU A 2 5.31 -12.25 3.29
CA GLU A 2 6.26 -12.58 4.34
C GLU A 2 6.73 -11.30 4.99
N TRP A 3 7.06 -11.38 6.27
CA TRP A 3 7.58 -10.23 6.99
C TRP A 3 8.61 -10.64 8.03
N THR A 4 9.51 -9.72 8.32
CA THR A 4 10.54 -9.87 9.34
C THR A 4 10.57 -8.61 10.18
N ARG A 5 10.74 -8.78 11.46
CA ARG A 5 10.80 -7.66 12.41
C ARG A 5 12.22 -7.45 12.89
N SER A 6 12.64 -6.20 12.94
CA SER A 6 13.91 -5.78 13.52
C SER A 6 13.65 -4.54 14.36
N GLY A 7 13.67 -4.70 15.68
CA GLY A 7 13.30 -3.63 16.60
C GLY A 7 11.87 -3.17 16.37
N LYS A 8 11.71 -1.90 16.03
CA LYS A 8 10.40 -1.32 15.71
C LYS A 8 10.07 -1.34 14.23
N ASP A 9 10.98 -1.85 13.40
CA ASP A 9 10.82 -1.85 11.95
C ASP A 9 10.31 -3.19 11.47
N LEU A 10 9.50 -3.14 10.41
CA LEU A 10 9.00 -4.31 9.71
C LEU A 10 9.46 -4.24 8.25
N PHE A 11 9.98 -5.35 7.76
CA PHE A 11 10.31 -5.55 6.36
C PHE A 11 9.28 -6.52 5.80
N VAL A 12 8.51 -6.08 4.81
CA VAL A 12 7.36 -6.83 4.30
C VAL A 12 7.54 -7.08 2.82
N ARG A 13 7.36 -8.34 2.41
CA ARG A 13 7.32 -8.71 1.00
C ARG A 13 5.91 -9.16 0.66
N LEU A 14 5.33 -8.55 -0.36
CA LEU A 14 4.07 -8.99 -0.92
C LEU A 14 4.35 -9.89 -2.13
N ASP A 15 3.60 -10.96 -2.22
CA ASP A 15 3.70 -11.90 -3.33
C ASP A 15 2.79 -11.47 -4.48
N PRO A 16 3.01 -12.00 -5.70
CA PRO A 16 2.11 -11.71 -6.81
C PRO A 16 0.65 -11.92 -6.44
N GLU A 17 -0.23 -11.06 -6.94
CA GLU A 17 -1.68 -11.06 -6.73
C GLU A 17 -2.12 -10.56 -5.35
N GLU A 18 -1.21 -10.20 -4.47
CA GLU A 18 -1.58 -9.58 -3.19
C GLU A 18 -1.82 -8.08 -3.36
N GLU A 19 -2.96 -7.60 -2.85
CA GLU A 19 -3.33 -6.19 -2.91
C GLU A 19 -2.67 -5.46 -1.73
N ILE A 20 -2.11 -4.28 -2.00
CA ILE A 20 -1.27 -3.57 -1.01
C ILE A 20 -2.06 -3.20 0.25
N HIS A 21 -3.20 -2.54 0.10
CA HIS A 21 -3.98 -2.06 1.25
C HIS A 21 -4.52 -3.22 2.09
N ALA A 22 -5.09 -4.22 1.44
CA ALA A 22 -5.64 -5.38 2.13
C ALA A 22 -4.53 -6.16 2.86
N SER A 23 -3.37 -6.28 2.23
CA SER A 23 -2.22 -6.97 2.82
C SER A 23 -1.70 -6.24 4.05
N LEU A 24 -1.60 -4.92 4.00
CA LEU A 24 -1.16 -4.12 5.14
C LEU A 24 -2.16 -4.16 6.29
N GLN A 25 -3.45 -4.17 5.99
CA GLN A 25 -4.48 -4.32 7.01
C GLN A 25 -4.37 -5.68 7.70
N LYS A 26 -4.19 -6.74 6.93
CA LYS A 26 -3.99 -8.09 7.46
C LYS A 26 -2.74 -8.16 8.34
N LEU A 27 -1.66 -7.54 7.91
CA LEU A 27 -0.42 -7.48 8.68
C LEU A 27 -0.64 -6.78 10.04
N ALA A 28 -1.34 -5.65 10.02
CA ALA A 28 -1.66 -4.92 11.24
C ALA A 28 -2.51 -5.76 12.19
N ASP A 29 -3.46 -6.52 11.64
CA ASP A 29 -4.29 -7.43 12.45
C ASP A 29 -3.46 -8.56 13.06
N GLU A 30 -2.57 -9.17 12.29
CA GLU A 30 -1.74 -10.28 12.76
C GLU A 30 -0.76 -9.85 13.87
N ILE A 31 -0.11 -8.71 13.70
CA ILE A 31 0.91 -8.22 14.64
C ILE A 31 0.27 -7.46 15.80
N GLY A 32 -0.86 -6.81 15.53
CA GLY A 32 -1.61 -6.10 16.57
C GLY A 32 -1.23 -4.64 16.75
N PHE A 33 -0.61 -4.01 15.75
CA PHE A 33 -0.32 -2.58 15.85
C PHE A 33 -1.48 -1.74 15.31
N ASN A 34 -1.63 -0.53 15.84
CA ASN A 34 -2.68 0.41 15.45
C ASN A 34 -2.16 1.61 14.66
N ALA A 35 -0.86 1.83 14.67
CA ALA A 35 -0.26 2.96 13.99
C ALA A 35 1.10 2.58 13.44
N ALA A 36 1.39 3.02 12.23
CA ALA A 36 2.68 2.83 11.60
C ALA A 36 2.89 3.85 10.48
N ALA A 37 4.14 4.12 10.17
CA ALA A 37 4.50 4.89 8.99
C ALA A 37 5.13 3.96 7.97
N ILE A 38 4.76 4.12 6.71
CA ILE A 38 5.40 3.44 5.60
C ILE A 38 6.49 4.37 5.10
N THR A 39 7.74 3.96 5.27
CA THR A 39 8.88 4.82 4.96
C THR A 39 9.49 4.56 3.60
N SER A 40 9.29 3.36 3.04
CA SER A 40 9.87 3.01 1.75
C SER A 40 9.16 1.80 1.17
N GLY A 41 9.08 1.75 -0.15
CA GLY A 41 8.59 0.58 -0.86
C GLY A 41 9.05 0.59 -2.30
N ILE A 42 9.29 -0.58 -2.84
CA ILE A 42 9.68 -0.78 -4.23
C ILE A 42 8.92 -1.97 -4.80
N GLY A 43 8.84 -2.07 -6.09
CA GLY A 43 8.23 -3.24 -6.74
C GLY A 43 7.54 -2.93 -8.04
N ARG A 44 6.69 -3.86 -8.45
CA ARG A 44 5.83 -3.71 -9.63
C ARG A 44 4.39 -3.90 -9.23
N THR A 45 3.53 -3.13 -9.83
CA THR A 45 2.08 -3.20 -9.57
C THR A 45 1.35 -3.27 -10.90
N LYS A 46 0.11 -3.77 -10.87
CA LYS A 46 -0.78 -3.74 -12.02
C LYS A 46 -2.20 -3.44 -11.54
N ASN A 47 -3.07 -3.15 -12.48
CA ASN A 47 -4.47 -2.81 -12.20
C ASN A 47 -4.56 -1.65 -11.20
N ASN A 48 -3.76 -0.64 -11.43
CA ASN A 48 -3.69 0.51 -10.55
C ASN A 48 -4.87 1.44 -10.79
N LEU A 49 -5.65 1.68 -9.76
CA LEU A 49 -6.74 2.64 -9.80
C LEU A 49 -6.26 3.95 -9.22
N TYR A 50 -6.35 5.01 -9.99
CA TYR A 50 -5.96 6.34 -9.53
C TYR A 50 -7.06 7.36 -9.80
N GLY A 51 -7.00 8.47 -9.11
CA GLY A 51 -7.99 9.51 -9.24
C GLY A 51 -7.37 10.90 -9.31
N TYR A 52 -8.10 11.82 -9.93
CA TYR A 52 -7.70 13.21 -10.03
C TYR A 52 -8.92 14.10 -10.20
N MET A 53 -8.77 15.36 -9.88
CA MET A 53 -9.78 16.38 -10.10
C MET A 53 -9.56 17.00 -11.47
N ASN A 54 -10.61 17.04 -12.32
CA ASN A 54 -10.49 17.66 -13.61
C ASN A 54 -10.69 19.20 -13.53
N GLU A 55 -10.59 19.88 -14.66
CA GLU A 55 -10.71 21.35 -14.73
C GLU A 55 -12.07 21.85 -14.29
N GLN A 56 -13.12 21.04 -14.40
CA GLN A 56 -14.47 21.40 -13.98
C GLN A 56 -14.72 21.11 -12.48
N GLY A 57 -13.70 20.63 -11.75
CA GLY A 57 -13.84 20.28 -10.35
C GLY A 57 -14.51 18.94 -10.12
N ILE A 58 -14.59 18.10 -11.13
CA ILE A 58 -15.20 16.76 -11.04
C ILE A 58 -14.09 15.73 -10.82
N TYR A 59 -14.27 14.88 -9.82
CA TYR A 59 -13.32 13.82 -9.52
C TYR A 59 -13.42 12.72 -10.57
N GLN A 60 -12.30 12.38 -11.17
CA GLN A 60 -12.19 11.35 -12.19
C GLN A 60 -11.40 10.16 -11.66
N ARG A 61 -11.78 8.96 -12.06
CA ARG A 61 -11.06 7.72 -11.73
C ARG A 61 -10.64 7.02 -13.00
N ARG A 62 -9.44 6.47 -12.97
CA ARG A 62 -8.89 5.72 -14.10
C ARG A 62 -8.25 4.44 -13.62
N LEU A 63 -8.37 3.40 -14.41
CA LEU A 63 -7.72 2.12 -14.17
C LEU A 63 -6.57 1.96 -15.16
N LEU A 64 -5.37 1.76 -14.64
CA LEU A 64 -4.20 1.40 -15.43
C LEU A 64 -3.97 -0.09 -15.26
N GLU A 65 -4.31 -0.88 -16.27
CA GLU A 65 -4.20 -2.34 -16.19
C GLU A 65 -2.77 -2.83 -16.36
N ALA A 66 -1.97 -2.13 -17.17
CA ALA A 66 -0.61 -2.53 -17.47
C ALA A 66 0.27 -2.54 -16.23
N PRO A 67 1.23 -3.47 -16.16
CA PRO A 67 2.23 -3.46 -15.09
C PRO A 67 3.03 -2.16 -15.07
N SER A 68 3.30 -1.66 -13.88
CA SER A 68 4.03 -0.42 -13.66
C SER A 68 5.04 -0.59 -12.55
N GLU A 69 6.18 0.08 -12.68
CA GLU A 69 7.16 0.11 -11.60
C GLU A 69 6.68 1.01 -10.47
N LEU A 70 6.82 0.52 -9.25
CA LEU A 70 6.57 1.32 -8.06
C LEU A 70 7.85 2.07 -7.72
N VAL A 71 7.84 3.37 -7.93
CA VAL A 71 9.01 4.23 -7.72
C VAL A 71 9.17 4.58 -6.24
N SER A 72 8.08 4.83 -5.57
CA SER A 72 8.09 5.13 -4.14
C SER A 72 6.75 4.75 -3.53
N LEU A 73 6.78 4.43 -2.26
CA LEU A 73 5.59 4.18 -1.46
C LEU A 73 5.80 4.79 -0.09
N SER A 74 4.90 5.66 0.30
CA SER A 74 4.92 6.27 1.63
C SER A 74 3.49 6.44 2.11
N GLY A 75 3.32 6.53 3.40
CA GLY A 75 2.00 6.70 3.97
C GLY A 75 1.94 6.34 5.43
N ASN A 76 0.73 6.23 5.92
CA ASN A 76 0.47 5.93 7.31
C ASN A 76 -0.59 4.86 7.44
N ILE A 77 -0.46 4.06 8.48
CA ILE A 77 -1.50 3.14 8.91
C ILE A 77 -1.99 3.66 10.25
N ALA A 78 -3.29 3.87 10.36
CA ALA A 78 -3.91 4.30 11.60
C ALA A 78 -5.23 3.55 11.74
N ARG A 79 -5.41 2.90 12.88
CA ARG A 79 -6.62 2.12 13.17
C ARG A 79 -7.24 2.59 14.46
N THR A 80 -8.56 2.61 14.50
CA THR A 80 -9.30 2.81 15.74
C THR A 80 -9.49 1.47 16.44
N GLN A 81 -9.48 1.51 17.74
CA GLN A 81 -9.75 0.31 18.53
C GLN A 81 -11.23 0.12 18.77
#